data_4abbff0b7fa5098ffa0ecfb098af913f
#
_entry.id   4abbff0b7fa5098ffa0ecfb098af913f
#
_cell.length_a   1.000
_cell.length_b   1.000
_cell.length_c   1.000
_cell.angle_alpha   90.00
_cell.angle_beta   90.00
_cell.angle_gamma   90.00
#
_symmetry.space_group_name_H-M   'P 1'
#
loop_
_entity.id
_entity.type
_entity.pdbx_description
1 polymer ?
#
loop_
_entity_poly.entity_id
_entity_poly.type
_entity_poly.pdbx_seq_one_letter_code
_entity_poly.pdbx_strand_id
1 'polypeptide(L)'
;MKSNKSSKKYLLIFDFDQTIVDQDSEYEQVKMTLSEAEYNKMVEMDYYDGFNYFFKRLKEIGLTLKDLHSNLEKLKLSPKMEELFKYLSKNKSKYDIIILSSYIDYSIKHVLKAHGFLDLFDDFLCNKAELQNNKSQQLLYVPRDQFPHSCDICIPSQCKSCELEKYLNKKGNNYKKILFVCDGSNDFCPTQKILKQGDIVFPRAEHSLIKKLSKKSVKSQIACEIFPWKNADEIIIKLKDL
;
A
#
# COMPACT_ATOMS: atom_id res chain seq x y z
N MET A 1 -18.52 9.79 -36.73
CA MET A 1 -18.55 9.62 -35.27
C MET A 1 -17.22 10.14 -34.73
N LYS A 2 -17.22 11.27 -34.01
CA LYS A 2 -16.02 11.81 -33.34
C LYS A 2 -15.74 10.91 -32.16
N SER A 3 -14.63 10.16 -32.16
CA SER A 3 -14.14 9.46 -30.99
C SER A 3 -13.90 10.50 -29.89
N ASN A 4 -14.70 10.48 -28.84
CA ASN A 4 -14.41 11.19 -27.61
C ASN A 4 -13.04 10.63 -27.12
N LYS A 5 -11.96 11.35 -27.39
CA LYS A 5 -10.69 11.15 -26.70
C LYS A 5 -10.96 11.47 -25.23
N SER A 6 -11.27 10.43 -24.43
CA SER A 6 -11.26 10.54 -22.98
C SER A 6 -9.93 11.20 -22.59
N SER A 7 -10.00 12.32 -21.88
CA SER A 7 -8.79 12.96 -21.37
C SER A 7 -8.04 11.95 -20.51
N LYS A 8 -6.73 11.79 -20.76
CA LYS A 8 -5.89 10.91 -19.96
C LYS A 8 -5.98 11.29 -18.49
N LYS A 9 -6.29 10.30 -17.65
CA LYS A 9 -6.32 10.48 -16.21
C LYS A 9 -4.91 10.44 -15.60
N TYR A 10 -4.81 10.83 -14.34
CA TYR A 10 -3.66 10.55 -13.50
C TYR A 10 -3.84 9.18 -12.84
N LEU A 11 -2.75 8.40 -12.71
CA LEU A 11 -2.74 7.25 -11.82
C LEU A 11 -2.19 7.70 -10.48
N LEU A 12 -3.04 7.64 -9.44
CA LEU A 12 -2.64 7.95 -8.08
C LEU A 12 -2.54 6.65 -7.28
N ILE A 13 -1.34 6.37 -6.81
CA ILE A 13 -0.98 5.14 -6.10
C ILE A 13 -0.70 5.50 -4.64
N PHE A 14 -1.24 4.71 -3.72
CA PHE A 14 -0.94 4.81 -2.30
C PHE A 14 -0.31 3.52 -1.79
N ASP A 15 0.77 3.63 -1.04
CA ASP A 15 1.09 2.62 -0.04
C ASP A 15 0.10 2.70 1.12
N PHE A 16 0.10 1.71 2.02
CA PHE A 16 -0.89 1.66 3.09
C PHE A 16 -0.29 2.01 4.46
N ASP A 17 0.63 1.18 4.97
CA ASP A 17 1.24 1.36 6.28
C ASP A 17 2.10 2.62 6.33
N GLN A 18 2.01 3.36 7.43
CA GLN A 18 2.73 4.63 7.62
C GLN A 18 2.52 5.65 6.47
N THR A 19 1.56 5.37 5.59
CA THR A 19 1.15 6.23 4.46
C THR A 19 -0.31 6.60 4.58
N ILE A 20 -1.26 5.70 4.32
CA ILE A 20 -2.70 5.94 4.53
C ILE A 20 -3.00 5.93 6.03
N VAL A 21 -2.57 4.89 6.74
CA VAL A 21 -2.61 4.83 8.20
C VAL A 21 -1.28 5.30 8.78
N ASP A 22 -1.34 5.89 9.98
CA ASP A 22 -0.16 6.47 10.64
C ASP A 22 0.75 5.42 11.27
N GLN A 23 0.21 4.22 11.50
CA GLN A 23 0.88 3.09 12.11
C GLN A 23 1.36 2.08 11.05
N ASP A 24 2.23 1.17 11.49
CA ASP A 24 2.48 -0.12 10.85
C ASP A 24 1.36 -1.07 11.30
N SER A 25 0.40 -1.32 10.41
CA SER A 25 -0.80 -2.09 10.73
C SER A 25 -0.50 -3.56 11.01
N GLU A 26 0.52 -4.11 10.36
CA GLU A 26 0.99 -5.47 10.58
C GLU A 26 1.54 -5.63 12.00
N TYR A 27 2.47 -4.75 12.38
CA TYR A 27 3.06 -4.73 13.71
C TYR A 27 2.01 -4.53 14.81
N GLU A 28 1.10 -3.57 14.63
CA GLU A 28 0.04 -3.30 15.59
C GLU A 28 -0.90 -4.51 15.77
N GLN A 29 -1.28 -5.19 14.69
CA GLN A 29 -2.09 -6.40 14.77
C GLN A 29 -1.40 -7.53 15.53
N VAL A 30 -0.13 -7.79 15.18
CA VAL A 30 0.62 -8.87 15.81
C VAL A 30 0.85 -8.60 17.29
N LYS A 31 1.26 -7.37 17.65
CA LYS A 31 1.50 -6.93 19.02
C LYS A 31 0.28 -7.05 19.93
N MET A 32 -0.91 -6.86 19.39
CA MET A 32 -2.16 -6.99 20.15
C MET A 32 -2.55 -8.43 20.46
N THR A 33 -1.90 -9.41 19.85
CA THR A 33 -2.33 -10.80 19.83
C THR A 33 -1.26 -11.79 20.22
N LEU A 34 0.00 -11.47 19.93
CA LEU A 34 1.14 -12.35 20.22
C LEU A 34 2.00 -11.78 21.35
N SER A 35 2.60 -12.68 22.12
CA SER A 35 3.68 -12.31 23.02
C SER A 35 4.93 -11.88 22.22
N GLU A 36 5.83 -11.17 22.87
CA GLU A 36 7.10 -10.75 22.25
C GLU A 36 7.92 -11.96 21.73
N ALA A 37 7.92 -13.06 22.45
CA ALA A 37 8.60 -14.28 22.02
C ALA A 37 7.97 -14.90 20.76
N GLU A 38 6.65 -14.88 20.64
CA GLU A 38 5.93 -15.35 19.46
C GLU A 38 6.13 -14.40 18.26
N TYR A 39 6.16 -13.09 18.51
CA TYR A 39 6.49 -12.10 17.47
C TYR A 39 7.89 -12.33 16.93
N ASN A 40 8.89 -12.46 17.79
CA ASN A 40 10.28 -12.72 17.38
C ASN A 40 10.39 -14.01 16.56
N LYS A 41 9.68 -15.06 16.95
CA LYS A 41 9.60 -16.31 16.18
C LYS A 41 8.95 -16.10 14.80
N MET A 42 7.89 -15.27 14.72
CA MET A 42 7.22 -14.95 13.47
C MET A 42 8.13 -14.21 12.49
N VAL A 43 8.89 -13.21 12.95
CA VAL A 43 9.77 -12.42 12.07
C VAL A 43 11.02 -13.17 11.59
N GLU A 44 11.38 -14.29 12.23
CA GLU A 44 12.42 -15.21 11.77
C GLU A 44 11.94 -16.12 10.63
N MET A 45 10.62 -16.26 10.46
CA MET A 45 10.03 -17.04 9.39
C MET A 45 10.05 -16.26 8.07
N ASP A 46 9.86 -16.97 6.98
CA ASP A 46 9.51 -16.32 5.73
C ASP A 46 8.16 -15.58 5.88
N TYR A 47 7.95 -14.55 5.09
CA TYR A 47 6.80 -13.66 5.23
C TYR A 47 5.45 -14.40 5.12
N TYR A 48 5.35 -15.38 4.24
CA TYR A 48 4.16 -16.22 4.06
C TYR A 48 3.92 -17.11 5.28
N ASP A 49 4.94 -17.81 5.74
CA ASP A 49 4.85 -18.71 6.90
C ASP A 49 4.59 -17.94 8.18
N GLY A 50 5.19 -16.77 8.35
CA GLY A 50 4.96 -15.88 9.47
C GLY A 50 3.51 -15.44 9.58
N PHE A 51 2.88 -15.02 8.49
CA PHE A 51 1.45 -14.66 8.50
C PHE A 51 0.53 -15.83 8.72
N ASN A 52 0.81 -17.00 8.14
CA ASN A 52 0.01 -18.19 8.39
C ASN A 52 0.16 -18.67 9.84
N TYR A 53 1.36 -18.55 10.43
CA TYR A 53 1.58 -18.77 11.85
C TYR A 53 0.73 -17.80 12.69
N PHE A 54 0.72 -16.52 12.37
CA PHE A 54 -0.08 -15.51 13.04
C PHE A 54 -1.59 -15.87 13.01
N PHE A 55 -2.15 -16.15 11.84
CA PHE A 55 -3.58 -16.52 11.73
C PHE A 55 -3.93 -17.82 12.45
N LYS A 56 -3.02 -18.80 12.46
CA LYS A 56 -3.18 -20.01 13.24
C LYS A 56 -3.22 -19.71 14.74
N ARG A 57 -2.32 -18.86 15.23
CA ARG A 57 -2.28 -18.47 16.64
C ARG A 57 -3.53 -17.70 17.07
N LEU A 58 -4.06 -16.78 16.24
CA LEU A 58 -5.33 -16.13 16.54
C LEU A 58 -6.42 -17.13 16.88
N LYS A 59 -6.54 -18.17 16.08
CA LYS A 59 -7.52 -19.24 16.31
C LYS A 59 -7.24 -20.03 17.60
N GLU A 60 -6.00 -20.40 17.84
CA GLU A 60 -5.59 -21.18 19.02
C GLU A 60 -5.87 -20.45 20.34
N ILE A 61 -5.70 -19.12 20.35
CA ILE A 61 -6.00 -18.28 21.53
C ILE A 61 -7.47 -17.80 21.58
N GLY A 62 -8.31 -18.30 20.66
CA GLY A 62 -9.74 -18.04 20.66
C GLY A 62 -10.16 -16.67 20.13
N LEU A 63 -9.25 -15.92 19.47
CA LEU A 63 -9.60 -14.67 18.81
C LEU A 63 -10.34 -14.92 17.50
N THR A 64 -11.36 -14.12 17.29
CA THR A 64 -12.25 -14.21 16.14
C THR A 64 -11.91 -13.14 15.10
N LEU A 65 -12.49 -13.24 13.90
CA LEU A 65 -12.44 -12.17 12.91
C LEU A 65 -13.01 -10.84 13.43
N LYS A 66 -14.00 -10.91 14.33
CA LYS A 66 -14.57 -9.71 14.95
C LYS A 66 -13.53 -8.99 15.82
N ASP A 67 -12.72 -9.75 16.56
CA ASP A 67 -11.65 -9.17 17.37
C ASP A 67 -10.57 -8.54 16.47
N LEU A 68 -10.21 -9.23 15.38
CA LEU A 68 -9.30 -8.70 14.37
C LEU A 68 -9.84 -7.38 13.78
N HIS A 69 -11.11 -7.34 13.39
CA HIS A 69 -11.77 -6.14 12.87
C HIS A 69 -11.76 -4.99 13.89
N SER A 70 -12.13 -5.29 15.14
CA SER A 70 -12.14 -4.28 16.21
C SER A 70 -10.75 -3.68 16.47
N ASN A 71 -9.69 -4.41 16.18
CA ASN A 71 -8.32 -3.92 16.28
C ASN A 71 -7.95 -3.05 15.07
N LEU A 72 -8.29 -3.50 13.87
CA LEU A 72 -8.06 -2.74 12.64
C LEU A 72 -8.78 -1.38 12.65
N GLU A 73 -9.97 -1.31 13.21
CA GLU A 73 -10.76 -0.07 13.33
C GLU A 73 -10.14 0.98 14.25
N LYS A 74 -9.15 0.61 15.08
CA LYS A 74 -8.40 1.54 15.92
C LYS A 74 -7.25 2.23 15.19
N LEU A 75 -6.87 1.74 14.01
CA LEU A 75 -5.83 2.36 13.20
C LEU A 75 -6.26 3.75 12.76
N LYS A 76 -5.38 4.72 12.95
CA LYS A 76 -5.64 6.12 12.63
C LYS A 76 -5.13 6.44 11.24
N LEU A 77 -5.88 7.23 10.50
CA LEU A 77 -5.39 7.81 9.26
C LEU A 77 -4.20 8.74 9.53
N SER A 78 -3.27 8.79 8.60
CA SER A 78 -2.15 9.73 8.64
C SER A 78 -2.65 11.19 8.69
N PRO A 79 -1.86 12.12 9.22
CA PRO A 79 -2.28 13.51 9.38
C PRO A 79 -2.84 14.10 8.06
N LYS A 80 -4.07 14.62 8.12
CA LYS A 80 -4.79 15.22 6.98
C LYS A 80 -5.14 14.27 5.83
N MET A 81 -4.99 12.95 6.01
CA MET A 81 -5.33 11.96 4.96
C MET A 81 -6.83 11.95 4.66
N GLU A 82 -7.68 12.16 5.66
CA GLU A 82 -9.12 12.27 5.47
C GLU A 82 -9.49 13.44 4.55
N GLU A 83 -8.84 14.59 4.72
CA GLU A 83 -9.04 15.77 3.86
C GLU A 83 -8.59 15.51 2.42
N LEU A 84 -7.46 14.80 2.24
CA LEU A 84 -7.00 14.36 0.92
C LEU A 84 -8.04 13.44 0.26
N PHE A 85 -8.57 12.47 0.99
CA PHE A 85 -9.57 11.55 0.45
C PHE A 85 -10.88 12.27 0.09
N LYS A 86 -11.33 13.23 0.88
CA LYS A 86 -12.47 14.09 0.56
C LYS A 86 -12.22 14.93 -0.70
N TYR A 87 -11.02 15.47 -0.86
CA TYR A 87 -10.62 16.18 -2.08
C TYR A 87 -10.64 15.26 -3.30
N LEU A 88 -10.06 14.07 -3.18
CA LEU A 88 -10.02 13.08 -4.26
C LEU A 88 -11.40 12.58 -4.66
N SER A 89 -12.28 12.35 -3.69
CA SER A 89 -13.69 11.96 -3.94
C SER A 89 -14.41 12.99 -4.81
N LYS A 90 -14.22 14.29 -4.53
CA LYS A 90 -14.78 15.39 -5.33
C LYS A 90 -14.16 15.51 -6.73
N ASN A 91 -12.98 14.98 -6.94
CA ASN A 91 -12.21 15.06 -8.18
C ASN A 91 -11.97 13.68 -8.83
N LYS A 92 -12.76 12.65 -8.45
CA LYS A 92 -12.55 11.26 -8.84
C LYS A 92 -12.42 11.05 -10.34
N SER A 93 -13.12 11.84 -11.16
CA SER A 93 -13.06 11.76 -12.62
C SER A 93 -11.65 12.01 -13.22
N LYS A 94 -10.77 12.71 -12.48
CA LYS A 94 -9.41 13.00 -12.91
C LYS A 94 -8.41 11.86 -12.63
N TYR A 95 -8.76 10.95 -11.74
CA TYR A 95 -7.83 9.95 -11.18
C TYR A 95 -8.36 8.54 -11.30
N ASP A 96 -7.48 7.60 -11.60
CA ASP A 96 -7.62 6.22 -11.18
C ASP A 96 -6.77 6.07 -9.91
N ILE A 97 -7.35 5.55 -8.83
CA ILE A 97 -6.74 5.54 -7.49
C ILE A 97 -6.59 4.10 -7.05
N ILE A 98 -5.37 3.68 -6.77
CA ILE A 98 -5.09 2.30 -6.37
C ILE A 98 -4.22 2.22 -5.12
N ILE A 99 -4.25 1.08 -4.47
CA ILE A 99 -3.33 0.72 -3.40
C ILE A 99 -2.25 -0.22 -3.93
N LEU A 100 -1.01 0.02 -3.52
CA LEU A 100 0.15 -0.83 -3.81
C LEU A 100 0.88 -1.11 -2.48
N SER A 101 0.50 -2.18 -1.79
CA SER A 101 1.00 -2.49 -0.45
C SER A 101 1.41 -3.96 -0.33
N SER A 102 2.41 -4.23 0.49
CA SER A 102 2.78 -5.59 0.89
C SER A 102 1.83 -6.19 1.95
N TYR A 103 0.98 -5.36 2.55
CA TYR A 103 -0.01 -5.84 3.50
C TYR A 103 -1.19 -6.56 2.82
N ILE A 104 -2.03 -7.25 3.58
CA ILE A 104 -3.14 -8.06 3.04
C ILE A 104 -4.35 -7.19 2.68
N ASP A 105 -4.91 -7.42 1.50
CA ASP A 105 -6.04 -6.66 0.98
C ASP A 105 -7.31 -6.77 1.85
N TYR A 106 -7.50 -7.89 2.54
CA TYR A 106 -8.60 -8.10 3.46
C TYR A 106 -8.62 -7.05 4.59
N SER A 107 -7.50 -6.88 5.26
CA SER A 107 -7.35 -5.90 6.35
C SER A 107 -7.41 -4.46 5.85
N ILE A 108 -6.73 -4.17 4.74
CA ILE A 108 -6.76 -2.84 4.10
C ILE A 108 -8.20 -2.41 3.77
N LYS A 109 -8.95 -3.29 3.11
CA LYS A 109 -10.34 -3.02 2.74
C LYS A 109 -11.23 -2.81 3.97
N HIS A 110 -10.98 -3.57 5.05
CA HIS A 110 -11.72 -3.40 6.29
C HIS A 110 -11.47 -2.02 6.92
N VAL A 111 -10.21 -1.60 7.03
CA VAL A 111 -9.84 -0.27 7.54
C VAL A 111 -10.45 0.85 6.70
N LEU A 112 -10.30 0.78 5.39
CA LEU A 112 -10.86 1.79 4.49
C LEU A 112 -12.38 1.86 4.56
N LYS A 113 -13.06 0.71 4.73
CA LYS A 113 -14.51 0.66 4.92
C LYS A 113 -14.91 1.30 6.25
N ALA A 114 -14.20 1.04 7.33
CA ALA A 114 -14.45 1.64 8.64
C ALA A 114 -14.30 3.17 8.62
N HIS A 115 -13.35 3.69 7.85
CA HIS A 115 -13.17 5.13 7.64
C HIS A 115 -14.08 5.73 6.54
N GLY A 116 -14.90 4.93 5.84
CA GLY A 116 -15.85 5.39 4.81
C GLY A 116 -15.21 5.71 3.46
N PHE A 117 -14.01 5.19 3.15
CA PHE A 117 -13.26 5.51 1.93
C PHE A 117 -12.95 4.32 1.02
N LEU A 118 -13.55 3.14 1.27
CA LEU A 118 -13.28 1.96 0.46
C LEU A 118 -13.57 2.21 -1.04
N ASP A 119 -14.69 2.84 -1.36
CA ASP A 119 -15.15 3.07 -2.75
C ASP A 119 -14.33 4.14 -3.49
N LEU A 120 -13.38 4.79 -2.79
CA LEU A 120 -12.45 5.72 -3.42
C LEU A 120 -11.45 5.00 -4.32
N PHE A 121 -11.11 3.75 -4.02
CA PHE A 121 -10.04 3.00 -4.65
C PHE A 121 -10.56 2.07 -5.75
N ASP A 122 -9.93 2.13 -6.93
CA ASP A 122 -10.33 1.36 -8.12
C ASP A 122 -9.70 -0.04 -8.15
N ASP A 123 -8.55 -0.26 -7.51
CA ASP A 123 -7.87 -1.56 -7.46
C ASP A 123 -6.92 -1.66 -6.26
N PHE A 124 -6.59 -2.91 -5.89
CA PHE A 124 -5.73 -3.26 -4.75
C PHE A 124 -4.64 -4.23 -5.21
N LEU A 125 -3.43 -3.71 -5.37
CA LEU A 125 -2.23 -4.47 -5.69
C LEU A 125 -1.55 -4.86 -4.36
N CYS A 126 -2.17 -5.81 -3.66
CA CYS A 126 -1.81 -6.20 -2.30
C CYS A 126 -1.70 -7.71 -2.20
N ASN A 127 -1.01 -8.20 -1.17
CA ASN A 127 -1.10 -9.60 -0.82
C ASN A 127 -2.54 -9.96 -0.43
N LYS A 128 -2.91 -11.23 -0.54
CA LYS A 128 -4.27 -11.68 -0.28
C LYS A 128 -4.35 -12.54 0.96
N ALA A 129 -5.44 -12.41 1.69
CA ALA A 129 -5.86 -13.40 2.64
C ALA A 129 -7.27 -13.88 2.29
N GLU A 130 -7.47 -15.19 2.29
CA GLU A 130 -8.74 -15.82 1.97
C GLU A 130 -9.34 -16.48 3.20
N LEU A 131 -10.65 -16.34 3.37
CA LEU A 131 -11.37 -17.11 4.38
C LEU A 131 -11.49 -18.56 3.91
N GLN A 132 -10.98 -19.49 4.72
CA GLN A 132 -11.27 -20.89 4.48
C GLN A 132 -12.77 -21.14 4.65
N ASN A 133 -13.39 -21.80 3.65
CA ASN A 133 -14.79 -22.20 3.64
C ASN A 133 -15.08 -23.36 4.63
N ASN A 134 -14.61 -23.23 5.85
CA ASN A 134 -14.86 -24.16 6.93
C ASN A 134 -15.55 -23.44 8.10
N LYS A 135 -16.14 -24.19 8.99
CA LYS A 135 -16.82 -23.67 10.20
C LYS A 135 -15.93 -22.77 11.07
N SER A 136 -14.62 -22.72 10.81
CA SER A 136 -13.65 -21.99 11.63
C SER A 136 -13.39 -20.54 11.18
N GLN A 137 -13.88 -20.12 10.01
CA GLN A 137 -13.65 -18.77 9.47
C GLN A 137 -12.17 -18.31 9.59
N GLN A 138 -11.24 -19.20 9.33
CA GLN A 138 -9.82 -18.92 9.44
C GLN A 138 -9.34 -18.17 8.20
N LEU A 139 -8.58 -17.09 8.40
CA LEU A 139 -7.83 -16.46 7.32
C LEU A 139 -6.60 -17.29 6.98
N LEU A 140 -6.35 -17.41 5.68
CA LEU A 140 -5.08 -17.88 5.14
C LEU A 140 -4.46 -16.77 4.30
N TYR A 141 -3.22 -16.49 4.57
CA TYR A 141 -2.43 -15.62 3.71
C TYR A 141 -2.10 -16.33 2.39
N VAL A 142 -2.42 -15.66 1.30
CA VAL A 142 -2.11 -16.14 -0.06
C VAL A 142 -1.19 -15.11 -0.71
N PRO A 143 0.07 -15.44 -0.98
CA PRO A 143 0.98 -14.51 -1.64
C PRO A 143 0.41 -14.10 -2.99
N ARG A 144 0.46 -12.82 -3.31
CA ARG A 144 0.00 -12.32 -4.61
C ARG A 144 0.85 -12.87 -5.73
N ASP A 145 2.15 -12.98 -5.50
CA ASP A 145 3.10 -13.61 -6.40
C ASP A 145 3.63 -14.89 -5.77
N GLN A 146 3.25 -16.03 -6.34
CA GLN A 146 3.64 -17.35 -5.82
C GLN A 146 5.10 -17.70 -6.11
N PHE A 147 5.88 -16.76 -6.72
CA PHE A 147 7.21 -17.09 -7.19
C PHE A 147 8.25 -16.09 -6.74
N PRO A 148 9.47 -16.56 -6.49
CA PRO A 148 10.60 -15.68 -6.26
C PRO A 148 10.78 -14.80 -7.51
N HIS A 149 10.60 -13.51 -7.34
CA HIS A 149 10.98 -12.52 -8.33
C HIS A 149 12.48 -12.24 -8.21
N SER A 150 13.12 -11.87 -9.31
CA SER A 150 14.57 -11.53 -9.34
C SER A 150 14.89 -10.15 -8.76
N CYS A 151 13.99 -9.52 -8.02
CA CYS A 151 14.19 -8.20 -7.43
C CYS A 151 14.92 -8.33 -6.10
N ASP A 152 16.09 -7.71 -6.00
CA ASP A 152 16.95 -7.65 -4.83
C ASP A 152 16.53 -6.61 -3.77
N ILE A 153 15.47 -5.84 -4.05
CA ILE A 153 14.99 -4.75 -3.21
C ILE A 153 13.73 -5.15 -2.43
N CYS A 154 12.87 -5.95 -3.06
CA CYS A 154 11.55 -6.29 -2.54
C CYS A 154 11.58 -7.58 -1.69
N ILE A 155 10.60 -7.70 -0.78
CA ILE A 155 10.38 -8.93 -0.02
C ILE A 155 9.96 -10.07 -0.95
N PRO A 156 10.27 -11.34 -0.62
CA PRO A 156 9.99 -12.49 -1.49
C PRO A 156 8.52 -12.65 -1.90
N SER A 157 7.57 -12.22 -1.04
CA SER A 157 6.13 -12.35 -1.29
C SER A 157 5.58 -11.37 -2.31
N GLN A 158 6.26 -10.25 -2.56
CA GLN A 158 5.78 -9.23 -3.49
C GLN A 158 6.89 -8.32 -4.00
N CYS A 159 6.96 -8.13 -5.31
CA CYS A 159 7.70 -7.02 -5.92
C CYS A 159 6.74 -5.92 -6.38
N LYS A 160 6.75 -4.77 -5.70
CA LYS A 160 5.88 -3.64 -6.03
C LYS A 160 6.05 -3.15 -7.48
N SER A 161 7.27 -3.23 -8.05
CA SER A 161 7.48 -2.90 -9.47
C SER A 161 6.80 -3.89 -10.41
N CYS A 162 6.98 -5.20 -10.18
CA CYS A 162 6.36 -6.23 -11.03
C CYS A 162 4.84 -6.12 -11.00
N GLU A 163 4.27 -5.88 -9.83
CA GLU A 163 2.82 -5.72 -9.68
C GLU A 163 2.29 -4.47 -10.40
N LEU A 164 2.99 -3.34 -10.24
CA LEU A 164 2.62 -2.11 -10.92
C LEU A 164 2.78 -2.23 -12.44
N GLU A 165 3.82 -2.89 -12.92
CA GLU A 165 4.04 -3.13 -14.36
C GLU A 165 2.94 -4.01 -14.95
N LYS A 166 2.57 -5.11 -14.28
CA LYS A 166 1.42 -5.96 -14.68
C LYS A 166 0.13 -5.14 -14.78
N TYR A 167 -0.12 -4.29 -13.79
CA TYR A 167 -1.29 -3.40 -13.77
C TYR A 167 -1.28 -2.41 -14.95
N LEU A 168 -0.17 -1.72 -15.16
CA LEU A 168 -0.02 -0.75 -16.25
C LEU A 168 -0.20 -1.41 -17.62
N ASN A 169 0.37 -2.60 -17.83
CA ASN A 169 0.21 -3.35 -19.08
C ASN A 169 -1.26 -3.74 -19.31
N LYS A 170 -1.96 -4.20 -18.28
CA LYS A 170 -3.40 -4.53 -18.35
C LYS A 170 -4.27 -3.31 -18.66
N LYS A 171 -3.95 -2.14 -18.11
CA LYS A 171 -4.70 -0.87 -18.31
C LYS A 171 -4.28 -0.10 -19.57
N GLY A 172 -3.26 -0.58 -20.30
CA GLY A 172 -2.78 0.06 -21.53
C GLY A 172 -1.83 1.24 -21.29
N ASN A 173 -1.32 1.41 -20.08
CA ASN A 173 -0.30 2.42 -19.68
C ASN A 173 -0.54 3.82 -20.28
N ASN A 174 -1.79 4.28 -20.24
CA ASN A 174 -2.23 5.50 -20.92
C ASN A 174 -2.56 6.63 -19.93
N TYR A 175 -1.76 6.77 -18.87
CA TYR A 175 -1.92 7.82 -17.88
C TYR A 175 -1.17 9.09 -18.28
N LYS A 176 -1.68 10.26 -17.84
CA LYS A 176 -1.01 11.55 -18.02
C LYS A 176 0.26 11.63 -17.19
N LYS A 177 0.18 11.17 -15.93
CA LYS A 177 1.29 11.00 -14.98
C LYS A 177 0.95 9.92 -13.99
N ILE A 178 1.98 9.33 -13.40
CA ILE A 178 1.89 8.46 -12.24
C ILE A 178 2.30 9.28 -11.00
N LEU A 179 1.49 9.19 -9.97
CA LEU A 179 1.64 9.91 -8.69
C LEU A 179 1.68 8.85 -7.59
N PHE A 180 2.79 8.71 -6.88
CA PHE A 180 2.97 7.65 -5.90
C PHE A 180 3.20 8.20 -4.50
N VAL A 181 2.23 8.02 -3.60
CA VAL A 181 2.27 8.42 -2.19
C VAL A 181 2.74 7.22 -1.36
N CYS A 182 3.81 7.38 -0.60
CA CYS A 182 4.50 6.28 0.06
C CYS A 182 5.43 6.75 1.19
N ASP A 183 6.04 5.80 1.92
CA ASP A 183 6.94 6.10 3.04
C ASP A 183 8.20 5.23 3.08
N GLY A 184 8.09 3.96 2.66
CA GLY A 184 9.00 2.88 3.00
C GLY A 184 10.12 2.59 2.01
N SER A 185 11.13 1.86 2.47
CA SER A 185 12.25 1.43 1.61
C SER A 185 11.84 0.45 0.51
N ASN A 186 10.74 -0.29 0.69
CA ASN A 186 10.14 -1.18 -0.31
C ASN A 186 9.48 -0.42 -1.47
N ASP A 187 9.15 0.88 -1.29
CA ASP A 187 8.64 1.78 -2.32
C ASP A 187 9.74 2.32 -3.23
N PHE A 188 10.99 2.10 -2.87
CA PHE A 188 12.13 2.49 -3.70
C PHE A 188 12.13 1.77 -5.05
N CYS A 189 11.79 0.49 -5.06
CA CYS A 189 11.79 -0.32 -6.28
C CYS A 189 10.89 0.26 -7.38
N PRO A 190 9.57 0.51 -7.16
CA PRO A 190 8.72 1.13 -8.18
C PRO A 190 9.12 2.60 -8.48
N THR A 191 9.62 3.34 -7.49
CA THR A 191 10.11 4.70 -7.70
C THR A 191 11.27 4.73 -8.69
N GLN A 192 12.21 3.77 -8.60
CA GLN A 192 13.38 3.71 -9.47
C GLN A 192 13.09 3.05 -10.83
N LYS A 193 12.31 1.95 -10.84
CA LYS A 193 12.17 1.10 -12.03
C LYS A 193 10.98 1.50 -12.93
N ILE A 194 9.94 2.10 -12.36
CA ILE A 194 8.67 2.36 -13.07
C ILE A 194 8.41 3.83 -13.31
N LEU A 195 8.64 4.70 -12.31
CA LEU A 195 8.37 6.12 -12.43
C LEU A 195 9.38 6.79 -13.38
N LYS A 196 8.88 7.68 -14.25
CA LYS A 196 9.62 8.33 -15.32
C LYS A 196 9.65 9.84 -15.12
N GLN A 197 10.37 10.53 -15.98
CA GLN A 197 10.34 11.98 -16.05
C GLN A 197 8.90 12.48 -16.27
N GLY A 198 8.46 13.39 -15.42
CA GLY A 198 7.10 13.92 -15.39
C GLY A 198 6.19 13.25 -14.35
N ASP A 199 6.51 12.05 -13.86
CA ASP A 199 5.84 11.43 -12.73
C ASP A 199 6.30 12.04 -11.40
N ILE A 200 5.57 11.78 -10.31
CA ILE A 200 5.90 12.34 -9.00
C ILE A 200 5.84 11.23 -7.95
N VAL A 201 6.89 11.11 -7.16
CA VAL A 201 6.86 10.35 -5.92
C VAL A 201 6.69 11.30 -4.74
N PHE A 202 5.77 10.95 -3.83
CA PHE A 202 5.49 11.66 -2.59
C PHE A 202 5.99 10.80 -1.41
N PRO A 203 7.28 10.84 -1.08
CA PRO A 203 7.80 10.11 0.07
C PRO A 203 7.44 10.84 1.37
N ARG A 204 6.99 10.10 2.38
CA ARG A 204 6.71 10.69 3.69
C ARG A 204 7.99 11.20 4.32
N ALA A 205 7.95 12.42 4.85
CA ALA A 205 9.08 13.05 5.52
C ALA A 205 9.53 12.22 6.74
N GLU A 206 10.85 12.21 7.00
CA GLU A 206 11.46 11.49 8.14
C GLU A 206 11.42 9.96 8.07
N HIS A 207 10.76 9.37 7.06
CA HIS A 207 10.67 7.93 6.83
C HIS A 207 11.84 7.38 5.99
N SER A 208 11.85 6.05 5.79
CA SER A 208 13.03 5.38 5.21
C SER A 208 13.25 5.68 3.72
N LEU A 209 12.17 5.88 2.95
CA LEU A 209 12.30 6.18 1.52
C LEU A 209 12.98 7.53 1.28
N ILE A 210 12.52 8.60 1.92
CA ILE A 210 13.13 9.93 1.72
C ILE A 210 14.59 9.97 2.17
N LYS A 211 14.94 9.26 3.25
CA LYS A 211 16.34 9.11 3.69
C LYS A 211 17.19 8.40 2.62
N LYS A 212 16.62 7.39 1.94
CA LYS A 212 17.29 6.68 0.84
C LYS A 212 17.44 7.57 -0.40
N LEU A 213 16.35 8.26 -0.81
CA LEU A 213 16.33 9.16 -1.96
C LEU A 213 17.23 10.39 -1.81
N SER A 214 17.53 10.81 -0.58
CA SER A 214 18.41 11.95 -0.29
C SER A 214 19.90 11.63 -0.51
N LYS A 215 20.27 10.34 -0.62
CA LYS A 215 21.66 9.94 -0.88
C LYS A 215 22.06 10.34 -2.30
N LYS A 216 23.18 11.03 -2.46
CA LYS A 216 23.68 11.55 -3.75
C LYS A 216 23.77 10.49 -4.84
N SER A 217 24.28 9.29 -4.48
CA SER A 217 24.40 8.15 -5.39
C SER A 217 23.07 7.54 -5.84
N VAL A 218 22.01 7.73 -5.06
CA VAL A 218 20.64 7.24 -5.37
C VAL A 218 19.87 8.28 -6.17
N LYS A 219 19.98 9.55 -5.79
CA LYS A 219 19.24 10.65 -6.43
C LYS A 219 19.47 10.75 -7.93
N SER A 220 20.68 10.45 -8.39
CA SER A 220 21.03 10.44 -9.83
C SER A 220 20.38 9.30 -10.62
N GLN A 221 19.79 8.31 -9.95
CA GLN A 221 19.11 7.16 -10.56
C GLN A 221 17.58 7.34 -10.61
N ILE A 222 17.06 8.45 -10.05
CA ILE A 222 15.62 8.71 -9.98
C ILE A 222 15.25 9.70 -11.07
N ALA A 223 14.34 9.28 -11.95
CA ALA A 223 13.90 10.10 -13.07
C ALA A 223 12.70 11.01 -12.74
N CYS A 224 11.86 10.61 -11.78
CA CYS A 224 10.66 11.33 -11.38
C CYS A 224 10.95 12.51 -10.44
N GLU A 225 9.98 13.42 -10.32
CA GLU A 225 10.00 14.46 -9.30
C GLU A 225 9.85 13.86 -7.91
N ILE A 226 10.62 14.32 -6.93
CA ILE A 226 10.51 13.93 -5.53
C ILE A 226 9.87 15.09 -4.76
N PHE A 227 8.66 14.89 -4.24
CA PHE A 227 7.92 15.88 -3.46
C PHE A 227 7.61 15.32 -2.06
N PRO A 228 8.46 15.57 -1.04
CA PRO A 228 8.22 15.06 0.31
C PRO A 228 6.96 15.66 0.94
N TRP A 229 6.28 14.87 1.77
CA TRP A 229 5.11 15.31 2.53
C TRP A 229 5.21 14.91 3.99
N LYS A 230 4.66 15.75 4.86
CA LYS A 230 4.50 15.50 6.30
C LYS A 230 3.03 15.37 6.67
N ASN A 231 2.20 16.22 6.10
CA ASN A 231 0.74 16.19 6.20
C ASN A 231 0.15 16.05 4.80
N ALA A 232 -0.96 15.31 4.66
CA ALA A 232 -1.52 15.02 3.34
C ALA A 232 -2.17 16.23 2.64
N ASP A 233 -2.35 17.36 3.32
CA ASP A 233 -2.75 18.63 2.70
C ASP A 233 -1.65 19.20 1.77
N GLU A 234 -0.37 18.91 2.02
CA GLU A 234 0.73 19.26 1.11
C GLU A 234 0.59 18.53 -0.24
N ILE A 235 0.10 17.28 -0.21
CA ILE A 235 -0.23 16.53 -1.42
C ILE A 235 -1.39 17.21 -2.16
N ILE A 236 -2.43 17.66 -1.44
CA ILE A 236 -3.57 18.39 -2.05
C ILE A 236 -3.09 19.63 -2.78
N ILE A 237 -2.19 20.40 -2.16
CA ILE A 237 -1.60 21.61 -2.79
C ILE A 237 -0.95 21.22 -4.12
N LYS A 238 -0.07 20.22 -4.10
CA LYS A 238 0.63 19.77 -5.32
C LYS A 238 -0.34 19.23 -6.39
N LEU A 239 -1.41 18.53 -6.00
CA LEU A 239 -2.41 18.01 -6.94
C LEU A 239 -3.25 19.10 -7.60
N LYS A 240 -3.42 20.26 -6.96
CA LYS A 240 -4.12 21.43 -7.56
C LYS A 240 -3.30 22.12 -8.65
N ASP A 241 -1.99 21.95 -8.63
CA ASP A 241 -1.06 22.53 -9.62
C ASP A 241 -0.93 21.66 -10.88
N LEU A 242 -1.58 20.48 -10.94
CA LEU A 242 -1.53 19.53 -12.07
C LEU A 242 -2.69 19.73 -13.05
#